data_b671bc318de76dbff26cab5d1114f9ac
#
_entry.id   b671bc318de76dbff26cab5d1114f9ac
#
_cell.length_a   1.000
_cell.length_b   1.000
_cell.length_c   1.000
_cell.angle_alpha   90.00
_cell.angle_beta   90.00
_cell.angle_gamma   90.00
#
_symmetry.space_group_name_H-M   'P 1'
#
loop_
_entity.id
_entity.type
_entity.pdbx_description
1 polymer ?
#
loop_
_entity_poly.entity_id
_entity_poly.type
_entity_poly.pdbx_seq_one_letter_code
_entity_poly.pdbx_strand_id
1 'polypeptide(L)'
;MSRAAQTPPASPRLAAAPSAAIFDVMKERLIGLFEERFGHRPDVILDMAADGSTRQYFRLVWGEDRTAVGAIGPDRDENRAFLAFAKAFREIGLPVPEIFAEDQDAGVWLEEDLGDTTLFAALSAARVACGEDEFPADIEQLYRSVLEILPRFQVLGHRVIDYRLAYPRKAFDRQSIRWDLNYFKYHFLKLAHVPFNEQRLEDDFSRLTAHLLQADADGFLYRDFQSRNIMIRAGEPWFVDFQGGRKGAPHYDVASLLYDAKANVPPPVRAALLEHYLDALSEFVAVDRARFREQFTSFVLVRLMQAMGAYGYRGFFERKRRFLESVPNAARNLDHLLTAGFPVALPELERVFRHIADRWAGPASHAEPHSGLVVLVQSFSYRDGYPPDTEGHGGGFVFDCRALPNPHKEPELRDLTGEAAAVADYLERSAEVQEFWGDVSGIVDAHVERFVARGFSSLTVSFGCTGGRHRSVFMAAKLAAYLSMRYPHVGVRVRHGRV
;
A
#
# COMPACT_ATOMS: atom_id res chain seq x y z
N MET A 1 15.92 43.73 25.06
CA MET A 1 14.70 43.13 24.53
C MET A 1 15.02 41.70 24.07
N SER A 2 14.70 40.75 24.94
CA SER A 2 15.00 39.34 24.79
C SER A 2 14.02 38.70 23.80
N ARG A 3 14.51 38.09 22.69
CA ARG A 3 13.72 37.22 21.81
C ARG A 3 13.56 35.86 22.48
N ALA A 4 12.38 35.56 22.96
CA ALA A 4 12.03 34.21 23.38
C ALA A 4 12.06 33.28 22.17
N ALA A 5 12.91 32.26 22.23
CA ALA A 5 12.94 31.17 21.26
C ALA A 5 11.64 30.36 21.39
N GLN A 6 10.81 30.38 20.36
CA GLN A 6 9.66 29.49 20.26
C GLN A 6 10.18 28.09 19.94
N THR A 7 9.98 27.17 20.86
CA THR A 7 10.18 25.73 20.68
C THR A 7 9.25 25.24 19.56
N PRO A 8 9.71 24.47 18.58
CA PRO A 8 8.83 23.89 17.56
C PRO A 8 7.84 22.94 18.21
N PRO A 9 6.58 22.88 17.71
CA PRO A 9 5.60 21.93 18.23
C PRO A 9 6.11 20.51 18.02
N ALA A 10 6.01 19.70 19.07
CA ALA A 10 6.35 18.29 19.05
C ALA A 10 5.59 17.59 17.91
N SER A 11 6.31 16.86 17.08
CA SER A 11 5.72 15.91 16.11
C SER A 11 4.71 15.00 16.83
N PRO A 12 3.57 14.65 16.21
CA PRO A 12 2.66 13.69 16.83
C PRO A 12 3.47 12.44 17.15
N ARG A 13 3.58 12.11 18.43
CA ARG A 13 4.19 10.85 18.85
C ARG A 13 3.34 9.76 18.24
N LEU A 14 3.94 8.92 17.40
CA LEU A 14 3.42 7.58 17.15
C LEU A 14 3.22 6.97 18.55
N ALA A 15 1.97 6.78 18.95
CA ALA A 15 1.68 6.13 20.21
C ALA A 15 2.35 4.75 20.13
N ALA A 16 3.26 4.46 21.05
CA ALA A 16 3.83 3.14 21.17
C ALA A 16 2.67 2.16 21.39
N ALA A 17 2.68 1.05 20.67
CA ALA A 17 1.69 0.01 20.89
C ALA A 17 1.65 -0.32 22.41
N PRO A 18 0.45 -0.43 23.01
CA PRO A 18 0.34 -0.76 24.43
C PRO A 18 1.09 -2.06 24.72
N SER A 19 1.64 -2.20 25.93
CA SER A 19 2.25 -3.45 26.34
C SER A 19 1.20 -4.57 26.38
N ALA A 20 1.62 -5.83 26.22
CA ALA A 20 0.73 -6.98 26.27
C ALA A 20 -0.18 -6.99 27.51
N ALA A 21 0.35 -6.59 28.68
CA ALA A 21 -0.41 -6.49 29.91
C ALA A 21 -1.54 -5.44 29.88
N ILE A 22 -1.34 -4.33 29.15
CA ILE A 22 -2.40 -3.32 28.97
C ILE A 22 -3.49 -3.86 28.04
N PHE A 23 -3.11 -4.56 26.98
CA PHE A 23 -4.08 -5.23 26.10
C PHE A 23 -4.93 -6.27 26.81
N ASP A 24 -4.34 -7.09 27.68
CA ASP A 24 -5.07 -8.08 28.47
C ASP A 24 -6.13 -7.41 29.36
N VAL A 25 -5.79 -6.30 30.01
CA VAL A 25 -6.74 -5.52 30.83
C VAL A 25 -7.87 -4.95 29.95
N MET A 26 -7.55 -4.40 28.78
CA MET A 26 -8.56 -3.87 27.85
C MET A 26 -9.46 -4.99 27.32
N LYS A 27 -8.91 -6.18 27.04
CA LYS A 27 -9.67 -7.36 26.59
C LYS A 27 -10.64 -7.86 27.65
N GLU A 28 -10.23 -7.92 28.92
CA GLU A 28 -11.12 -8.28 30.05
C GLU A 28 -12.23 -7.21 30.20
N ARG A 29 -11.91 -5.91 30.04
CA ARG A 29 -12.94 -4.86 30.07
C ARG A 29 -13.93 -4.99 28.90
N LEU A 30 -13.45 -5.34 27.69
CA LEU A 30 -14.30 -5.61 26.54
C LEU A 30 -15.28 -6.77 26.81
N ILE A 31 -14.79 -7.87 27.43
CA ILE A 31 -15.63 -9.01 27.83
C ILE A 31 -16.66 -8.57 28.89
N GLY A 32 -16.26 -7.75 29.86
CA GLY A 32 -17.16 -7.19 30.84
C GLY A 32 -18.26 -6.32 30.19
N LEU A 33 -17.89 -5.48 29.23
CA LEU A 33 -18.81 -4.66 28.46
C LEU A 33 -19.83 -5.51 27.68
N PHE A 34 -19.38 -6.64 27.14
CA PHE A 34 -20.25 -7.60 26.47
C PHE A 34 -21.24 -8.24 27.45
N GLU A 35 -20.77 -8.65 28.63
CA GLU A 35 -21.61 -9.23 29.67
C GLU A 35 -22.66 -8.21 30.19
N GLU A 36 -22.25 -6.97 30.40
CA GLU A 36 -23.16 -5.86 30.76
C GLU A 36 -24.25 -5.66 29.70
N ARG A 37 -23.93 -5.78 28.41
CA ARG A 37 -24.86 -5.51 27.29
C ARG A 37 -25.78 -6.68 27.00
N PHE A 38 -25.28 -7.94 27.09
CA PHE A 38 -26.01 -9.13 26.63
C PHE A 38 -26.41 -10.07 27.76
N GLY A 39 -25.96 -9.81 29.00
CA GLY A 39 -26.35 -10.57 30.19
C GLY A 39 -25.59 -11.88 30.43
N HIS A 40 -24.60 -12.18 29.61
CA HIS A 40 -23.73 -13.36 29.71
C HIS A 40 -22.38 -13.09 29.04
N ARG A 41 -21.38 -13.90 29.30
CA ARG A 41 -20.10 -13.85 28.59
C ARG A 41 -20.21 -14.45 27.18
N PRO A 42 -19.36 -14.06 26.21
CA PRO A 42 -19.31 -14.72 24.92
C PRO A 42 -18.80 -16.16 25.08
N ASP A 43 -19.36 -17.09 24.30
CA ASP A 43 -18.96 -18.51 24.31
C ASP A 43 -17.58 -18.68 23.65
N VAL A 44 -17.31 -17.94 22.57
CA VAL A 44 -16.04 -17.97 21.82
C VAL A 44 -15.61 -16.55 21.49
N ILE A 45 -14.29 -16.32 21.54
CA ILE A 45 -13.65 -15.06 21.14
C ILE A 45 -12.61 -15.40 20.06
N LEU A 46 -12.83 -14.91 18.86
CA LEU A 46 -11.96 -15.11 17.70
C LEU A 46 -11.20 -13.83 17.38
N ASP A 47 -9.89 -13.91 17.26
CA ASP A 47 -9.07 -12.78 16.80
C ASP A 47 -9.37 -12.50 15.33
N MET A 48 -9.64 -11.23 15.00
CA MET A 48 -9.84 -10.79 13.62
C MET A 48 -8.56 -10.12 13.09
N ALA A 49 -8.22 -10.41 11.84
CA ALA A 49 -7.03 -9.82 11.22
C ALA A 49 -7.22 -8.30 11.03
N ALA A 50 -6.34 -7.51 11.64
CA ALA A 50 -6.29 -6.06 11.44
C ALA A 50 -5.28 -5.71 10.33
N ASP A 51 -5.74 -5.10 9.24
CA ASP A 51 -4.87 -4.66 8.15
C ASP A 51 -4.40 -3.21 8.42
N GLY A 52 -3.30 -3.11 9.17
CA GLY A 52 -2.56 -1.84 9.25
C GLY A 52 -3.03 -0.83 10.28
N SER A 53 -3.98 -1.13 11.12
CA SER A 53 -4.42 -0.33 12.27
C SER A 53 -3.68 -0.73 13.55
N THR A 54 -3.61 0.19 14.52
CA THR A 54 -3.23 -0.11 15.91
C THR A 54 -4.39 -0.71 16.70
N ARG A 55 -5.60 -0.69 16.15
CA ARG A 55 -6.79 -1.30 16.73
C ARG A 55 -6.72 -2.81 16.62
N GLN A 56 -7.28 -3.51 17.61
CA GLN A 56 -7.52 -4.94 17.58
C GLN A 56 -9.03 -5.20 17.56
N TYR A 57 -9.43 -6.17 16.76
CA TYR A 57 -10.80 -6.57 16.59
C TYR A 57 -10.98 -8.03 16.95
N PHE A 58 -12.11 -8.34 17.59
CA PHE A 58 -12.47 -9.68 18.04
C PHE A 58 -13.90 -9.98 17.63
N ARG A 59 -14.13 -11.15 17.04
CA ARG A 59 -15.49 -11.64 16.86
C ARG A 59 -15.91 -12.38 18.11
N LEU A 60 -16.93 -11.88 18.77
CA LEU A 60 -17.53 -12.44 19.99
C LEU A 60 -18.77 -13.24 19.57
N VAL A 61 -18.75 -14.55 19.85
CA VAL A 61 -19.80 -15.48 19.42
C VAL A 61 -20.56 -15.98 20.64
N TRP A 62 -21.89 -16.08 20.55
CA TRP A 62 -22.73 -16.64 21.61
C TRP A 62 -24.02 -17.29 21.05
N GLY A 63 -24.53 -18.27 21.76
CA GLY A 63 -25.69 -19.05 21.30
C GLY A 63 -25.36 -19.83 20.04
N GLU A 64 -26.37 -20.08 19.19
CA GLU A 64 -26.16 -20.90 18.01
C GLU A 64 -25.36 -20.18 16.90
N ASP A 65 -25.66 -18.88 16.59
CA ASP A 65 -25.02 -18.14 15.49
C ASP A 65 -24.98 -16.61 15.70
N ARG A 66 -25.09 -16.14 16.94
CA ARG A 66 -25.04 -14.69 17.21
C ARG A 66 -23.60 -14.21 17.28
N THR A 67 -23.33 -13.09 16.66
CA THR A 67 -22.01 -12.48 16.63
C THR A 67 -22.08 -10.98 16.88
N ALA A 68 -21.02 -10.46 17.49
CA ALA A 68 -20.72 -9.04 17.57
C ALA A 68 -19.22 -8.85 17.39
N VAL A 69 -18.81 -7.68 16.91
CA VAL A 69 -17.42 -7.30 16.87
C VAL A 69 -17.09 -6.48 18.10
N GLY A 70 -16.09 -6.95 18.85
CA GLY A 70 -15.47 -6.19 19.92
C GLY A 70 -14.20 -5.52 19.42
N ALA A 71 -14.02 -4.24 19.73
CA ALA A 71 -12.86 -3.48 19.30
C ALA A 71 -12.10 -2.89 20.49
N ILE A 72 -10.77 -2.89 20.37
CA ILE A 72 -9.84 -2.25 21.30
C ILE A 72 -9.03 -1.23 20.52
N GLY A 73 -9.16 0.05 20.87
CA GLY A 73 -8.44 1.15 20.22
C GLY A 73 -7.60 1.95 21.24
N PRO A 74 -6.27 2.02 21.05
CA PRO A 74 -5.41 2.76 21.97
C PRO A 74 -5.49 4.29 21.82
N ASP A 75 -5.93 4.79 20.65
CA ASP A 75 -6.09 6.23 20.40
C ASP A 75 -7.52 6.68 20.74
N ARG A 76 -7.66 7.38 21.86
CA ARG A 76 -8.95 7.83 22.39
C ARG A 76 -9.65 8.86 21.50
N ASP A 77 -8.90 9.76 20.87
CA ASP A 77 -9.48 10.81 20.04
C ASP A 77 -10.01 10.21 18.71
N GLU A 78 -9.27 9.25 18.15
CA GLU A 78 -9.71 8.50 16.99
C GLU A 78 -10.95 7.64 17.29
N ASN A 79 -11.00 6.99 18.47
CA ASN A 79 -12.15 6.20 18.90
C ASN A 79 -13.39 7.09 19.10
N ARG A 80 -13.22 8.25 19.73
CA ARG A 80 -14.30 9.22 19.94
C ARG A 80 -14.89 9.69 18.62
N ALA A 81 -14.04 9.99 17.63
CA ALA A 81 -14.50 10.34 16.28
C ALA A 81 -15.30 9.20 15.65
N PHE A 82 -14.78 7.96 15.65
CA PHE A 82 -15.47 6.79 15.12
C PHE A 82 -16.85 6.59 15.75
N LEU A 83 -16.92 6.51 17.07
CA LEU A 83 -18.17 6.24 17.79
C LEU A 83 -19.23 7.33 17.59
N ALA A 84 -18.79 8.60 17.60
CA ALA A 84 -19.72 9.70 17.35
C ALA A 84 -20.25 9.70 15.90
N PHE A 85 -19.37 9.46 14.92
CA PHE A 85 -19.75 9.43 13.52
C PHE A 85 -20.65 8.22 13.21
N ALA A 86 -20.33 7.03 13.75
CA ALA A 86 -21.18 5.84 13.59
C ALA A 86 -22.62 6.10 14.06
N LYS A 87 -22.80 6.68 15.24
CA LYS A 87 -24.12 7.03 15.78
C LYS A 87 -24.85 8.03 14.89
N ALA A 88 -24.19 9.13 14.54
CA ALA A 88 -24.80 10.17 13.70
C ALA A 88 -25.18 9.66 12.31
N PHE A 89 -24.36 8.82 11.69
CA PHE A 89 -24.70 8.20 10.40
C PHE A 89 -25.84 7.20 10.52
N ARG A 90 -25.86 6.40 11.58
CA ARG A 90 -26.95 5.43 11.81
C ARG A 90 -28.29 6.14 12.03
N GLU A 91 -28.33 7.26 12.76
CA GLU A 91 -29.53 8.07 13.00
C GLU A 91 -30.19 8.58 11.71
N ILE A 92 -29.40 8.88 10.68
CA ILE A 92 -29.91 9.30 9.36
C ILE A 92 -30.07 8.14 8.36
N GLY A 93 -29.96 6.89 8.85
CA GLY A 93 -30.20 5.68 8.04
C GLY A 93 -29.08 5.37 7.05
N LEU A 94 -27.83 5.74 7.33
CA LEU A 94 -26.69 5.29 6.54
C LEU A 94 -26.26 3.87 6.99
N PRO A 95 -25.83 3.01 6.05
CA PRO A 95 -25.46 1.62 6.34
C PRO A 95 -24.04 1.53 6.96
N VAL A 96 -23.97 1.82 8.24
CA VAL A 96 -22.78 1.70 9.09
C VAL A 96 -23.09 0.76 10.26
N PRO A 97 -22.07 0.13 10.90
CA PRO A 97 -22.32 -0.77 12.02
C PRO A 97 -23.03 -0.06 13.18
N GLU A 98 -23.97 -0.74 13.80
CA GLU A 98 -24.58 -0.29 15.04
C GLU A 98 -23.59 -0.43 16.19
N ILE A 99 -23.48 0.59 17.04
CA ILE A 99 -22.69 0.53 18.27
C ILE A 99 -23.57 0.02 19.39
N PHE A 100 -23.31 -1.19 19.87
CA PHE A 100 -24.12 -1.86 20.90
C PHE A 100 -23.78 -1.36 22.31
N ALA A 101 -22.50 -1.09 22.59
CA ALA A 101 -22.00 -0.57 23.85
C ALA A 101 -20.61 0.04 23.67
N GLU A 102 -20.21 0.95 24.56
CA GLU A 102 -18.88 1.59 24.52
C GLU A 102 -18.38 1.92 25.91
N ASP A 103 -17.08 1.83 26.10
CA ASP A 103 -16.34 2.39 27.25
C ASP A 103 -15.17 3.21 26.69
N GLN A 104 -15.42 4.52 26.49
CA GLN A 104 -14.43 5.43 25.88
C GLN A 104 -13.18 5.61 26.74
N ASP A 105 -13.31 5.51 28.08
CA ASP A 105 -12.18 5.64 29.00
C ASP A 105 -11.26 4.43 28.94
N ALA A 106 -11.82 3.25 28.78
CA ALA A 106 -11.07 2.03 28.55
C ALA A 106 -10.61 1.86 27.09
N GLY A 107 -11.20 2.60 26.13
CA GLY A 107 -10.90 2.49 24.70
C GLY A 107 -11.44 1.22 24.06
N VAL A 108 -12.57 0.72 24.54
CA VAL A 108 -13.23 -0.50 24.03
C VAL A 108 -14.68 -0.24 23.65
N TRP A 109 -15.17 -0.97 22.65
CA TRP A 109 -16.60 -0.91 22.25
C TRP A 109 -17.04 -2.21 21.59
N LEU A 110 -18.35 -2.36 21.48
CA LEU A 110 -19.04 -3.45 20.79
C LEU A 110 -19.83 -2.88 19.62
N GLU A 111 -19.68 -3.48 18.46
CA GLU A 111 -20.37 -3.08 17.25
C GLU A 111 -20.97 -4.27 16.49
N GLU A 112 -21.86 -3.98 15.56
CA GLU A 112 -22.50 -4.96 14.69
C GLU A 112 -21.47 -5.68 13.81
N ASP A 113 -21.57 -7.02 13.76
CA ASP A 113 -20.75 -7.85 12.87
C ASP A 113 -21.34 -7.83 11.45
N LEU A 114 -20.58 -7.28 10.52
CA LEU A 114 -20.94 -7.18 9.11
C LEU A 114 -20.43 -8.37 8.27
N GLY A 115 -19.84 -9.38 8.91
CA GLY A 115 -19.24 -10.54 8.24
C GLY A 115 -17.82 -10.28 7.73
N ASP A 116 -17.38 -11.07 6.73
CA ASP A 116 -15.98 -11.09 6.28
C ASP A 116 -15.80 -10.62 4.83
N THR A 117 -16.89 -10.41 4.10
CA THR A 117 -16.82 -10.10 2.67
C THR A 117 -16.71 -8.60 2.45
N THR A 118 -15.55 -8.14 1.98
CA THR A 118 -15.37 -6.76 1.51
C THR A 118 -15.65 -6.68 0.01
N LEU A 119 -15.91 -5.46 -0.50
CA LEU A 119 -16.02 -5.21 -1.95
C LEU A 119 -14.75 -5.65 -2.69
N PHE A 120 -13.58 -5.46 -2.08
CA PHE A 120 -12.31 -5.94 -2.63
C PHE A 120 -12.25 -7.48 -2.68
N ALA A 121 -12.70 -8.16 -1.63
CA ALA A 121 -12.73 -9.63 -1.60
C ALA A 121 -13.71 -10.19 -2.65
N ALA A 122 -14.89 -9.56 -2.82
CA ALA A 122 -15.85 -9.92 -3.86
C ALA A 122 -15.24 -9.75 -5.27
N LEU A 123 -14.59 -8.61 -5.54
CA LEU A 123 -13.89 -8.37 -6.82
C LEU A 123 -12.79 -9.41 -7.05
N SER A 124 -11.99 -9.73 -6.04
CA SER A 124 -10.90 -10.70 -6.16
C SER A 124 -11.44 -12.10 -6.46
N ALA A 125 -12.51 -12.51 -5.79
CA ALA A 125 -13.15 -13.81 -6.04
C ALA A 125 -13.75 -13.88 -7.46
N ALA A 126 -14.41 -12.82 -7.92
CA ALA A 126 -14.97 -12.77 -9.27
C ALA A 126 -13.88 -12.84 -10.35
N ARG A 127 -12.75 -12.16 -10.16
CA ARG A 127 -11.61 -12.23 -11.09
C ARG A 127 -10.96 -13.60 -11.19
N VAL A 128 -10.96 -14.39 -10.14
CA VAL A 128 -10.50 -15.79 -10.21
C VAL A 128 -11.36 -16.60 -11.19
N ALA A 129 -12.64 -16.26 -11.34
CA ALA A 129 -13.57 -16.98 -12.21
C ALA A 129 -13.55 -16.49 -13.67
N CYS A 130 -13.33 -15.19 -13.94
CA CYS A 130 -13.45 -14.61 -15.29
C CYS A 130 -12.13 -14.11 -15.89
N GLY A 131 -11.04 -14.00 -15.10
CA GLY A 131 -9.75 -13.47 -15.50
C GLY A 131 -9.44 -12.10 -14.88
N GLU A 132 -8.16 -11.80 -14.72
CA GLU A 132 -7.70 -10.57 -14.03
C GLU A 132 -7.98 -9.28 -14.82
N ASP A 133 -8.07 -9.37 -16.15
CA ASP A 133 -8.27 -8.22 -17.03
C ASP A 133 -9.76 -7.84 -17.19
N GLU A 134 -10.67 -8.71 -16.77
CA GLU A 134 -12.10 -8.43 -16.81
C GLU A 134 -12.59 -7.72 -15.55
N PHE A 135 -13.58 -6.83 -15.72
CA PHE A 135 -14.31 -6.23 -14.61
C PHE A 135 -15.74 -6.75 -14.64
N PRO A 136 -16.09 -7.69 -13.75
CA PRO A 136 -17.38 -8.39 -13.79
C PRO A 136 -18.57 -7.46 -13.63
N ALA A 137 -19.66 -7.70 -14.35
CA ALA A 137 -20.82 -6.83 -14.36
C ALA A 137 -21.55 -6.77 -13.00
N ASP A 138 -21.57 -7.86 -12.24
CA ASP A 138 -22.11 -7.93 -10.89
C ASP A 138 -21.28 -7.08 -9.91
N ILE A 139 -19.97 -7.06 -10.07
CA ILE A 139 -19.06 -6.18 -9.30
C ILE A 139 -19.25 -4.73 -9.72
N GLU A 140 -19.38 -4.43 -11.02
CA GLU A 140 -19.70 -3.06 -11.46
C GLU A 140 -21.01 -2.57 -10.83
N GLN A 141 -22.02 -3.43 -10.73
CA GLN A 141 -23.28 -3.07 -10.07
C GLN A 141 -23.09 -2.76 -8.58
N LEU A 142 -22.25 -3.52 -7.85
CA LEU A 142 -21.89 -3.19 -6.47
C LEU A 142 -21.19 -1.82 -6.36
N TYR A 143 -20.27 -1.51 -7.28
CA TYR A 143 -19.64 -0.19 -7.32
C TYR A 143 -20.66 0.93 -7.57
N ARG A 144 -21.68 0.71 -8.43
CA ARG A 144 -22.76 1.66 -8.66
C ARG A 144 -23.56 1.89 -7.38
N SER A 145 -24.00 0.83 -6.69
CA SER A 145 -24.71 0.95 -5.41
C SER A 145 -23.88 1.69 -4.35
N VAL A 146 -22.58 1.45 -4.28
CA VAL A 146 -21.66 2.20 -3.39
C VAL A 146 -21.65 3.69 -3.74
N LEU A 147 -21.58 4.03 -5.03
CA LEU A 147 -21.51 5.42 -5.49
C LEU A 147 -22.85 6.15 -5.40
N GLU A 148 -23.97 5.45 -5.35
CA GLU A 148 -25.31 6.01 -5.03
C GLU A 148 -25.43 6.40 -3.55
N ILE A 149 -24.74 5.66 -2.66
CA ILE A 149 -24.77 5.93 -1.22
C ILE A 149 -23.76 7.02 -0.83
N LEU A 150 -22.61 7.11 -1.52
CA LEU A 150 -21.54 8.06 -1.17
C LEU A 150 -22.02 9.51 -1.04
N PRO A 151 -22.85 10.08 -1.96
CA PRO A 151 -23.38 11.44 -1.81
C PRO A 151 -24.18 11.64 -0.51
N ARG A 152 -24.83 10.60 0.00
CA ARG A 152 -25.58 10.68 1.27
C ARG A 152 -24.65 10.92 2.45
N PHE A 153 -23.47 10.28 2.48
CA PHE A 153 -22.42 10.60 3.47
C PHE A 153 -21.92 12.02 3.29
N GLN A 154 -21.61 12.41 2.04
CA GLN A 154 -20.99 13.68 1.73
C GLN A 154 -21.88 14.88 1.98
N VAL A 155 -23.18 14.77 1.71
CA VAL A 155 -24.14 15.87 1.82
C VAL A 155 -25.01 15.75 3.09
N LEU A 156 -25.67 14.61 3.31
CA LEU A 156 -26.55 14.44 4.48
C LEU A 156 -25.71 14.20 5.75
N GLY A 157 -24.70 13.34 5.66
CA GLY A 157 -23.74 13.10 6.74
C GLY A 157 -23.04 14.38 7.19
N HIS A 158 -22.64 15.23 6.24
CA HIS A 158 -22.05 16.54 6.54
C HIS A 158 -22.90 17.37 7.54
N ARG A 159 -24.22 17.29 7.47
CA ARG A 159 -25.15 18.10 8.28
C ARG A 159 -25.26 17.64 9.73
N VAL A 160 -24.92 16.37 10.00
CA VAL A 160 -25.08 15.75 11.33
C VAL A 160 -23.74 15.52 12.05
N ILE A 161 -22.63 15.60 11.35
CA ILE A 161 -21.29 15.38 11.93
C ILE A 161 -20.82 16.60 12.72
N ASP A 162 -20.39 16.37 13.97
CA ASP A 162 -19.65 17.35 14.76
C ASP A 162 -18.15 17.32 14.41
N TYR A 163 -17.73 18.19 13.52
CA TYR A 163 -16.33 18.30 13.10
C TYR A 163 -15.34 18.71 14.20
N ARG A 164 -15.80 19.09 15.39
CA ARG A 164 -14.92 19.31 16.55
C ARG A 164 -14.27 18.00 17.01
N LEU A 165 -14.93 16.88 16.72
CA LEU A 165 -14.47 15.52 17.02
C LEU A 165 -13.59 14.93 15.92
N ALA A 166 -13.56 15.53 14.72
CA ALA A 166 -12.78 15.01 13.58
C ALA A 166 -11.27 14.99 13.89
N TYR A 167 -10.66 13.84 13.70
CA TYR A 167 -9.27 13.55 14.05
C TYR A 167 -8.47 13.17 12.79
N PRO A 168 -7.18 13.57 12.69
CA PRO A 168 -6.47 14.54 13.54
C PRO A 168 -6.77 16.02 13.21
N ARG A 169 -7.61 16.29 12.20
CA ARG A 169 -7.98 17.63 11.75
C ARG A 169 -9.46 17.71 11.34
N LYS A 170 -10.03 18.89 11.51
CA LYS A 170 -11.44 19.16 11.23
C LYS A 170 -11.77 19.25 9.72
N ALA A 171 -10.76 19.54 8.90
CA ALA A 171 -10.93 19.72 7.46
C ALA A 171 -9.72 19.20 6.67
N PHE A 172 -9.95 18.85 5.42
CA PHE A 172 -8.91 18.56 4.42
C PHE A 172 -8.40 19.88 3.85
N ASP A 173 -7.67 20.59 4.67
CA ASP A 173 -7.13 21.92 4.42
C ASP A 173 -5.71 21.86 3.83
N ARG A 174 -5.11 23.03 3.63
CA ARG A 174 -3.72 23.17 3.15
C ARG A 174 -2.74 22.29 3.91
N GLN A 175 -2.87 22.19 5.23
CA GLN A 175 -1.96 21.38 6.04
C GLN A 175 -2.17 19.89 5.80
N SER A 176 -3.43 19.42 5.70
CA SER A 176 -3.74 18.03 5.39
C SER A 176 -3.21 17.63 4.01
N ILE A 177 -3.41 18.48 2.99
CA ILE A 177 -2.87 18.27 1.64
C ILE A 177 -1.34 18.18 1.69
N ARG A 178 -0.67 19.11 2.39
CA ARG A 178 0.78 19.11 2.53
C ARG A 178 1.31 17.86 3.24
N TRP A 179 0.58 17.32 4.21
CA TRP A 179 0.94 16.06 4.84
C TRP A 179 0.92 14.89 3.86
N ASP A 180 -0.09 14.79 3.01
CA ASP A 180 -0.19 13.74 1.99
C ASP A 180 0.93 13.83 0.96
N LEU A 181 1.23 15.05 0.48
CA LEU A 181 2.32 15.29 -0.46
C LEU A 181 3.70 14.98 0.14
N ASN A 182 3.91 15.38 1.40
CA ASN A 182 5.15 15.07 2.13
C ASN A 182 5.25 13.56 2.44
N TYR A 183 4.13 12.89 2.70
CA TYR A 183 4.09 11.44 2.90
C TYR A 183 4.59 10.71 1.66
N PHE A 184 4.14 11.12 0.47
CA PHE A 184 4.68 10.64 -0.80
C PHE A 184 6.18 10.93 -0.95
N LYS A 185 6.61 12.17 -0.72
CA LYS A 185 8.00 12.58 -0.87
C LYS A 185 8.95 11.77 0.02
N TYR A 186 8.64 11.66 1.32
CA TYR A 186 9.55 11.05 2.28
C TYR A 186 9.47 9.52 2.30
N HIS A 187 8.28 8.97 2.12
CA HIS A 187 8.07 7.53 2.29
C HIS A 187 8.02 6.75 0.97
N PHE A 188 7.78 7.42 -0.17
CA PHE A 188 7.89 6.75 -1.46
C PHE A 188 9.12 7.24 -2.23
N LEU A 189 9.20 8.50 -2.61
CA LEU A 189 10.27 8.97 -3.49
C LEU A 189 11.66 8.72 -2.90
N LYS A 190 11.88 9.09 -1.62
CA LYS A 190 13.19 8.90 -0.98
C LYS A 190 13.51 7.43 -0.75
N LEU A 191 12.56 6.62 -0.28
CA LEU A 191 12.81 5.20 -0.01
C LEU A 191 12.95 4.36 -1.30
N ALA A 192 12.24 4.72 -2.35
CA ALA A 192 12.36 4.10 -3.67
C ALA A 192 13.51 4.65 -4.52
N HIS A 193 14.30 5.60 -3.99
CA HIS A 193 15.39 6.28 -4.69
C HIS A 193 14.96 6.91 -6.04
N VAL A 194 13.75 7.48 -6.09
CA VAL A 194 13.27 8.25 -7.23
C VAL A 194 13.93 9.64 -7.21
N PRO A 195 14.67 10.04 -8.24
CA PRO A 195 15.36 11.34 -8.24
C PRO A 195 14.36 12.49 -8.42
N PHE A 196 14.54 13.58 -7.66
CA PHE A 196 13.77 14.81 -7.81
C PHE A 196 14.58 16.04 -7.41
N ASN A 197 14.18 17.21 -7.94
CA ASN A 197 14.70 18.50 -7.49
C ASN A 197 13.79 19.01 -6.35
N GLU A 198 14.37 19.24 -5.18
CA GLU A 198 13.63 19.59 -3.96
C GLU A 198 12.82 20.90 -4.15
N GLN A 199 13.46 21.98 -4.66
CA GLN A 199 12.79 23.27 -4.82
C GLN A 199 11.64 23.20 -5.84
N ARG A 200 11.88 22.57 -7.00
CA ARG A 200 10.85 22.45 -8.04
C ARG A 200 9.67 21.58 -7.59
N LEU A 201 9.95 20.52 -6.83
CA LEU A 201 8.90 19.66 -6.27
C LEU A 201 8.04 20.42 -5.27
N GLU A 202 8.65 21.24 -4.40
CA GLU A 202 7.92 22.08 -3.44
C GLU A 202 7.09 23.17 -4.16
N ASP A 203 7.58 23.71 -5.26
CA ASP A 203 6.82 24.65 -6.12
C ASP A 203 5.60 23.97 -6.74
N ASP A 204 5.74 22.73 -7.25
CA ASP A 204 4.63 21.94 -7.78
C ASP A 204 3.62 21.59 -6.68
N PHE A 205 4.09 21.17 -5.51
CA PHE A 205 3.23 20.92 -4.36
C PHE A 205 2.42 22.14 -3.95
N SER A 206 3.03 23.32 -4.04
CA SER A 206 2.36 24.59 -3.73
C SER A 206 1.29 24.93 -4.76
N ARG A 207 1.57 24.75 -6.06
CA ARG A 207 0.61 24.93 -7.17
C ARG A 207 -0.56 23.96 -7.07
N LEU A 208 -0.28 22.67 -6.89
CA LEU A 208 -1.31 21.63 -6.74
C LEU A 208 -2.19 21.91 -5.51
N THR A 209 -1.58 22.28 -4.38
CA THR A 209 -2.32 22.64 -3.16
C THR A 209 -3.24 23.84 -3.39
N ALA A 210 -2.76 24.88 -4.08
CA ALA A 210 -3.57 26.05 -4.39
C ALA A 210 -4.76 25.71 -5.31
N HIS A 211 -4.56 24.80 -6.28
CA HIS A 211 -5.62 24.34 -7.16
C HIS A 211 -6.66 23.48 -6.43
N LEU A 212 -6.23 22.53 -5.59
CA LEU A 212 -7.13 21.68 -4.79
C LEU A 212 -8.04 22.51 -3.86
N LEU A 213 -7.52 23.61 -3.29
CA LEU A 213 -8.27 24.49 -2.40
C LEU A 213 -9.31 25.37 -3.11
N GLN A 214 -9.40 25.33 -4.43
CA GLN A 214 -10.46 26.01 -5.19
C GLN A 214 -11.74 25.19 -5.32
N ALA A 215 -11.67 23.89 -4.99
CA ALA A 215 -12.83 23.03 -4.96
C ALA A 215 -13.77 23.41 -3.79
N ASP A 216 -15.07 23.25 -4.01
CA ASP A 216 -16.02 23.35 -2.92
C ASP A 216 -15.76 22.22 -1.91
N ALA A 217 -15.47 22.62 -0.68
CA ALA A 217 -15.12 21.72 0.41
C ALA A 217 -16.22 21.68 1.50
N ASP A 218 -17.44 22.11 1.19
CA ASP A 218 -18.57 22.12 2.10
C ASP A 218 -19.33 20.80 2.10
N GLY A 219 -18.60 19.72 2.42
CA GLY A 219 -19.10 18.36 2.50
C GLY A 219 -18.32 17.50 3.49
N PHE A 220 -18.83 16.30 3.78
CA PHE A 220 -18.09 15.29 4.52
C PHE A 220 -17.15 14.56 3.56
N LEU A 221 -15.87 14.55 3.86
CA LEU A 221 -14.83 13.78 3.20
C LEU A 221 -14.54 12.55 4.07
N TYR A 222 -14.86 11.37 3.57
CA TYR A 222 -14.73 10.09 4.27
C TYR A 222 -13.27 9.71 4.54
N ARG A 223 -12.37 10.07 3.62
CA ARG A 223 -10.94 9.88 3.65
C ARG A 223 -10.46 8.51 3.15
N ASP A 224 -10.83 7.44 3.82
CA ASP A 224 -10.36 6.09 3.51
C ASP A 224 -11.42 5.26 2.79
N PHE A 225 -12.10 5.91 1.81
CA PHE A 225 -13.16 5.33 1.00
C PHE A 225 -12.58 4.39 -0.07
N GLN A 226 -12.23 3.18 0.35
CA GLN A 226 -11.57 2.15 -0.45
C GLN A 226 -12.39 0.87 -0.47
N SER A 227 -12.20 0.05 -1.50
CA SER A 227 -12.92 -1.21 -1.67
C SER A 227 -12.78 -2.20 -0.49
N ARG A 228 -11.70 -2.14 0.25
CA ARG A 228 -11.48 -2.96 1.46
C ARG A 228 -12.23 -2.47 2.70
N ASN A 229 -12.70 -1.22 2.71
CA ASN A 229 -13.43 -0.59 3.81
C ASN A 229 -14.95 -0.53 3.52
N ILE A 230 -15.39 -1.25 2.51
CA ILE A 230 -16.78 -1.42 2.14
C ILE A 230 -17.12 -2.90 2.28
N MET A 231 -17.98 -3.22 3.23
CA MET A 231 -18.45 -4.58 3.49
C MET A 231 -19.65 -4.89 2.60
N ILE A 232 -19.78 -6.14 2.16
CA ILE A 232 -20.94 -6.61 1.40
C ILE A 232 -21.69 -7.62 2.25
N ARG A 233 -22.89 -7.25 2.66
CA ARG A 233 -23.77 -8.08 3.47
C ARG A 233 -25.12 -8.26 2.77
N ALA A 234 -25.51 -9.50 2.50
CA ALA A 234 -26.72 -9.84 1.75
C ALA A 234 -26.83 -9.11 0.38
N GLY A 235 -25.71 -8.86 -0.29
CA GLY A 235 -25.65 -8.13 -1.56
C GLY A 235 -25.64 -6.61 -1.45
N GLU A 236 -25.75 -6.05 -0.25
CA GLU A 236 -25.81 -4.61 -0.01
C GLU A 236 -24.50 -4.07 0.60
N PRO A 237 -24.06 -2.85 0.23
CA PRO A 237 -22.84 -2.26 0.77
C PRO A 237 -23.07 -1.65 2.16
N TRP A 238 -22.09 -1.90 3.05
CA TRP A 238 -21.96 -1.34 4.39
C TRP A 238 -20.60 -0.69 4.55
N PHE A 239 -20.49 0.36 5.36
CA PHE A 239 -19.33 1.23 5.38
C PHE A 239 -18.67 1.26 6.75
N VAL A 240 -17.33 1.07 6.77
CA VAL A 240 -16.49 1.06 7.96
C VAL A 240 -15.24 1.93 7.76
N ASP A 241 -14.47 2.19 8.81
CA ASP A 241 -13.19 2.94 8.74
C ASP A 241 -13.36 4.43 8.37
N PHE A 242 -14.42 5.09 8.87
CA PHE A 242 -14.73 6.51 8.61
C PHE A 242 -14.21 7.49 9.67
N GLN A 243 -13.48 7.04 10.69
CA GLN A 243 -12.95 7.90 11.76
C GLN A 243 -11.97 8.96 11.27
N GLY A 244 -11.30 8.73 10.14
CA GLY A 244 -10.48 9.73 9.45
C GLY A 244 -11.28 10.83 8.76
N GLY A 245 -12.62 10.75 8.80
CA GLY A 245 -13.54 11.66 8.14
C GLY A 245 -13.45 13.09 8.66
N ARG A 246 -13.60 14.02 7.75
CA ARG A 246 -13.47 15.46 8.03
C ARG A 246 -14.23 16.29 7.00
N LYS A 247 -14.25 17.61 7.18
CA LYS A 247 -14.80 18.51 6.15
C LYS A 247 -13.90 18.54 4.93
N GLY A 248 -14.46 18.40 3.71
CA GLY A 248 -13.67 18.43 2.48
C GLY A 248 -14.47 18.25 1.21
N ALA A 249 -13.79 18.33 0.07
CA ALA A 249 -14.40 18.21 -1.25
C ALA A 249 -14.79 16.76 -1.59
N PRO A 250 -15.95 16.54 -2.22
CA PRO A 250 -16.47 15.22 -2.53
C PRO A 250 -15.59 14.43 -3.52
N HIS A 251 -14.77 15.10 -4.30
CA HIS A 251 -13.86 14.51 -5.29
C HIS A 251 -12.90 13.47 -4.70
N TYR A 252 -12.43 13.69 -3.46
CA TYR A 252 -11.39 12.86 -2.86
C TYR A 252 -11.82 11.41 -2.68
N ASP A 253 -13.05 11.18 -2.20
CA ASP A 253 -13.55 9.85 -1.92
C ASP A 253 -13.83 9.05 -3.19
N VAL A 254 -14.38 9.71 -4.20
CA VAL A 254 -14.56 9.12 -5.54
C VAL A 254 -13.21 8.75 -6.15
N ALA A 255 -12.21 9.62 -6.04
CA ALA A 255 -10.85 9.33 -6.48
C ALA A 255 -10.24 8.15 -5.68
N SER A 256 -10.52 8.06 -4.37
CA SER A 256 -10.04 6.98 -3.51
C SER A 256 -10.59 5.62 -3.93
N LEU A 257 -11.87 5.53 -4.30
CA LEU A 257 -12.51 4.28 -4.73
C LEU A 257 -12.09 3.90 -6.17
N LEU A 258 -12.20 4.84 -7.12
CA LEU A 258 -12.01 4.54 -8.54
C LEU A 258 -10.54 4.35 -8.93
N TYR A 259 -9.61 4.93 -8.18
CA TYR A 259 -8.16 4.80 -8.40
C TYR A 259 -7.46 3.96 -7.33
N ASP A 260 -8.21 3.12 -6.60
CA ASP A 260 -7.63 2.11 -5.72
C ASP A 260 -6.75 1.15 -6.54
N ALA A 261 -5.43 1.23 -6.34
CA ALA A 261 -4.46 0.45 -7.11
C ALA A 261 -4.62 -1.07 -6.91
N LYS A 262 -5.13 -1.50 -5.74
CA LYS A 262 -5.44 -2.91 -5.51
C LYS A 262 -6.64 -3.38 -6.33
N ALA A 263 -7.70 -2.56 -6.37
CA ALA A 263 -8.90 -2.86 -7.13
C ALA A 263 -8.67 -2.82 -8.64
N ASN A 264 -7.70 -2.02 -9.11
CA ASN A 264 -7.31 -1.90 -10.52
C ASN A 264 -8.53 -1.80 -11.46
N VAL A 265 -9.43 -0.85 -11.17
CA VAL A 265 -10.64 -0.63 -11.98
C VAL A 265 -10.25 -0.14 -13.37
N PRO A 266 -10.73 -0.75 -14.47
CA PRO A 266 -10.34 -0.35 -15.83
C PRO A 266 -10.76 1.10 -16.17
N PRO A 267 -9.98 1.84 -17.00
CA PRO A 267 -10.28 3.22 -17.33
C PRO A 267 -11.69 3.47 -17.89
N PRO A 268 -12.24 2.65 -18.81
CA PRO A 268 -13.62 2.84 -19.28
C PRO A 268 -14.67 2.70 -18.18
N VAL A 269 -14.47 1.73 -17.28
CA VAL A 269 -15.37 1.50 -16.14
C VAL A 269 -15.29 2.67 -15.16
N ARG A 270 -14.07 3.18 -14.86
CA ARG A 270 -13.91 4.38 -14.03
C ARG A 270 -14.65 5.59 -14.58
N ALA A 271 -14.60 5.80 -15.90
CA ALA A 271 -15.30 6.91 -16.54
C ALA A 271 -16.83 6.77 -16.41
N ALA A 272 -17.36 5.57 -16.65
CA ALA A 272 -18.80 5.29 -16.49
C ALA A 272 -19.26 5.43 -15.03
N LEU A 273 -18.46 4.93 -14.07
CA LEU A 273 -18.76 5.03 -12.65
C LEU A 273 -18.67 6.48 -12.13
N LEU A 274 -17.76 7.30 -12.66
CA LEU A 274 -17.72 8.74 -12.33
C LEU A 274 -18.97 9.46 -12.78
N GLU A 275 -19.47 9.20 -14.01
CA GLU A 275 -20.72 9.79 -14.48
C GLU A 275 -21.92 9.34 -13.62
N HIS A 276 -21.98 8.06 -13.30
CA HIS A 276 -23.01 7.52 -12.40
C HIS A 276 -22.98 8.21 -11.02
N TYR A 277 -21.79 8.42 -10.45
CA TYR A 277 -21.65 9.19 -9.22
C TYR A 277 -22.14 10.63 -9.35
N LEU A 278 -21.82 11.30 -10.47
CA LEU A 278 -22.27 12.68 -10.72
C LEU A 278 -23.79 12.77 -10.87
N ASP A 279 -24.44 11.74 -11.44
CA ASP A 279 -25.90 11.62 -11.46
C ASP A 279 -26.45 11.54 -10.03
N ALA A 280 -25.93 10.62 -9.23
CA ALA A 280 -26.34 10.44 -7.83
C ALA A 280 -26.08 11.70 -6.96
N LEU A 281 -24.93 12.37 -7.13
CA LEU A 281 -24.63 13.61 -6.40
C LEU A 281 -25.60 14.75 -6.79
N SER A 282 -26.02 14.79 -8.07
CA SER A 282 -26.92 15.81 -8.58
C SER A 282 -28.34 15.76 -7.96
N GLU A 283 -28.72 14.63 -7.33
CA GLU A 283 -29.96 14.50 -6.58
C GLU A 283 -29.95 15.31 -5.27
N PHE A 284 -28.79 15.61 -4.73
CA PHE A 284 -28.63 16.29 -3.44
C PHE A 284 -28.17 17.76 -3.56
N VAL A 285 -27.34 18.07 -4.57
CA VAL A 285 -26.77 19.41 -4.78
C VAL A 285 -26.66 19.71 -6.26
N ALA A 286 -26.66 21.00 -6.63
CA ALA A 286 -26.36 21.43 -7.99
C ALA A 286 -24.87 21.17 -8.31
N VAL A 287 -24.59 20.44 -9.39
CA VAL A 287 -23.22 20.04 -9.78
C VAL A 287 -22.82 20.69 -11.11
N ASP A 288 -21.78 21.50 -11.12
CA ASP A 288 -21.07 21.86 -12.35
C ASP A 288 -20.14 20.70 -12.75
N ARG A 289 -20.65 19.82 -13.62
CA ARG A 289 -19.97 18.59 -14.03
C ARG A 289 -18.63 18.88 -14.77
N ALA A 290 -18.55 19.97 -15.53
CA ALA A 290 -17.32 20.33 -16.24
C ALA A 290 -16.22 20.71 -15.26
N ARG A 291 -16.55 21.59 -14.32
CA ARG A 291 -15.65 21.99 -13.25
C ARG A 291 -15.27 20.83 -12.33
N PHE A 292 -16.24 19.95 -12.01
CA PHE A 292 -15.96 18.76 -11.21
C PHE A 292 -14.90 17.87 -11.86
N ARG A 293 -15.05 17.56 -13.16
CA ARG A 293 -14.09 16.71 -13.89
C ARG A 293 -12.71 17.35 -14.00
N GLU A 294 -12.63 18.66 -14.22
CA GLU A 294 -11.37 19.40 -14.24
C GLU A 294 -10.64 19.27 -12.89
N GLN A 295 -11.33 19.51 -11.79
CA GLN A 295 -10.76 19.42 -10.45
C GLN A 295 -10.45 17.97 -10.04
N PHE A 296 -11.26 16.99 -10.48
CA PHE A 296 -11.17 15.57 -10.12
C PHE A 296 -9.77 15.00 -10.38
N THR A 297 -9.15 15.33 -11.52
CA THR A 297 -7.78 14.90 -11.84
C THR A 297 -6.79 15.30 -10.75
N SER A 298 -6.88 16.49 -10.18
CA SER A 298 -6.00 16.92 -9.08
C SER A 298 -6.24 16.16 -7.78
N PHE A 299 -7.49 15.78 -7.51
CA PHE A 299 -7.80 14.92 -6.35
C PHE A 299 -7.31 13.48 -6.56
N VAL A 300 -7.37 12.95 -7.78
CA VAL A 300 -6.75 11.67 -8.12
C VAL A 300 -5.25 11.72 -7.89
N LEU A 301 -4.56 12.79 -8.30
CA LEU A 301 -3.12 12.94 -8.08
C LEU A 301 -2.75 12.91 -6.60
N VAL A 302 -3.39 13.74 -5.77
CA VAL A 302 -3.07 13.77 -4.33
C VAL A 302 -3.40 12.45 -3.66
N ARG A 303 -4.48 11.78 -4.08
CA ARG A 303 -4.86 10.48 -3.53
C ARG A 303 -3.90 9.35 -3.92
N LEU A 304 -3.45 9.32 -5.18
CA LEU A 304 -2.42 8.37 -5.62
C LEU A 304 -1.10 8.60 -4.87
N MET A 305 -0.66 9.85 -4.74
CA MET A 305 0.55 10.18 -3.99
C MET A 305 0.44 9.75 -2.52
N GLN A 306 -0.70 9.98 -1.87
CA GLN A 306 -0.93 9.54 -0.49
C GLN A 306 -0.87 8.01 -0.39
N ALA A 307 -1.51 7.27 -1.31
CA ALA A 307 -1.47 5.81 -1.33
C ALA A 307 -0.06 5.27 -1.57
N MET A 308 0.67 5.85 -2.52
CA MET A 308 2.06 5.48 -2.78
C MET A 308 2.97 5.75 -1.58
N GLY A 309 2.73 6.85 -0.84
CA GLY A 309 3.39 7.11 0.44
C GLY A 309 3.17 5.96 1.44
N ALA A 310 1.94 5.46 1.53
CA ALA A 310 1.62 4.30 2.38
C ALA A 310 2.28 3.01 1.87
N TYR A 311 2.30 2.77 0.55
CA TYR A 311 3.01 1.62 -0.02
C TYR A 311 4.51 1.68 0.25
N GLY A 312 5.12 2.86 0.14
CA GLY A 312 6.52 3.06 0.43
C GLY A 312 6.85 2.87 1.92
N TYR A 313 6.07 3.47 2.82
CA TYR A 313 6.27 3.30 4.26
C TYR A 313 6.15 1.84 4.68
N ARG A 314 5.03 1.19 4.34
CA ARG A 314 4.81 -0.20 4.74
C ARG A 314 5.66 -1.19 3.96
N GLY A 315 5.87 -0.95 2.66
CA GLY A 315 6.63 -1.85 1.80
C GLY A 315 8.13 -1.74 1.98
N PHE A 316 8.71 -0.53 1.90
CA PHE A 316 10.16 -0.35 1.99
C PHE A 316 10.64 -0.21 3.44
N PHE A 317 9.93 0.55 4.30
CA PHE A 317 10.37 0.78 5.68
C PHE A 317 9.96 -0.35 6.62
N GLU A 318 8.67 -0.73 6.68
CA GLU A 318 8.18 -1.85 7.49
C GLU A 318 8.47 -3.22 6.86
N ARG A 319 9.00 -3.27 5.63
CA ARG A 319 9.32 -4.49 4.87
C ARG A 319 8.13 -5.43 4.62
N LYS A 320 6.92 -4.89 4.53
CA LYS A 320 5.70 -5.65 4.26
C LYS A 320 5.45 -5.70 2.74
N ARG A 321 6.01 -6.69 2.06
CA ARG A 321 6.03 -6.85 0.59
C ARG A 321 4.66 -6.67 -0.07
N ARG A 322 3.60 -7.20 0.50
CA ARG A 322 2.23 -7.11 -0.03
C ARG A 322 1.79 -5.68 -0.40
N PHE A 323 2.37 -4.64 0.23
CA PHE A 323 2.06 -3.25 -0.11
C PHE A 323 2.75 -2.78 -1.39
N LEU A 324 3.88 -3.38 -1.76
CA LEU A 324 4.59 -3.07 -3.00
C LEU A 324 3.92 -3.67 -4.23
N GLU A 325 3.10 -4.71 -4.08
CA GLU A 325 2.32 -5.33 -5.15
C GLU A 325 1.33 -4.36 -5.81
N SER A 326 0.93 -3.31 -5.09
CA SER A 326 0.06 -2.25 -5.61
C SER A 326 0.81 -1.18 -6.42
N VAL A 327 2.16 -1.12 -6.32
CA VAL A 327 2.96 -0.07 -6.98
C VAL A 327 2.86 -0.11 -8.51
N PRO A 328 2.90 -1.27 -9.19
CA PRO A 328 2.73 -1.32 -10.65
C PRO A 328 1.39 -0.74 -11.13
N ASN A 329 0.29 -1.06 -10.43
CA ASN A 329 -1.04 -0.52 -10.77
C ASN A 329 -1.12 0.99 -10.52
N ALA A 330 -0.55 1.47 -9.41
CA ALA A 330 -0.45 2.90 -9.14
C ALA A 330 0.38 3.63 -10.21
N ALA A 331 1.49 3.03 -10.66
CA ALA A 331 2.33 3.57 -11.73
C ALA A 331 1.59 3.62 -13.07
N ARG A 332 0.79 2.59 -13.43
CA ARG A 332 -0.08 2.62 -14.61
C ARG A 332 -1.14 3.72 -14.51
N ASN A 333 -1.70 3.95 -13.34
CA ASN A 333 -2.62 5.05 -13.13
C ASN A 333 -1.95 6.41 -13.34
N LEU A 334 -0.70 6.59 -12.89
CA LEU A 334 0.09 7.81 -13.13
C LEU A 334 0.41 7.99 -14.63
N ASP A 335 0.77 6.93 -15.35
CA ASP A 335 1.05 6.94 -16.78
C ASP A 335 -0.19 7.38 -17.59
N HIS A 336 -1.35 6.83 -17.22
CA HIS A 336 -2.62 7.23 -17.83
C HIS A 336 -2.93 8.72 -17.59
N LEU A 337 -2.68 9.24 -16.39
CA LEU A 337 -2.88 10.64 -16.07
C LEU A 337 -1.88 11.57 -16.77
N LEU A 338 -0.62 11.13 -16.96
CA LEU A 338 0.38 11.85 -17.74
C LEU A 338 -0.05 12.00 -19.20
N THR A 339 -0.68 10.97 -19.78
CA THR A 339 -1.20 10.99 -21.14
C THR A 339 -2.40 11.95 -21.28
N ALA A 340 -3.29 11.99 -20.26
CA ALA A 340 -4.45 12.89 -20.24
C ALA A 340 -4.08 14.36 -19.99
N GLY A 341 -2.92 14.61 -19.36
CA GLY A 341 -2.47 15.94 -18.95
C GLY A 341 -3.06 16.38 -17.60
N PHE A 342 -2.43 17.39 -17.01
CA PHE A 342 -2.84 17.95 -15.71
C PHE A 342 -3.53 19.31 -15.86
N PRO A 343 -4.53 19.61 -15.01
CA PRO A 343 -5.24 20.90 -15.10
C PRO A 343 -4.39 22.09 -14.63
N VAL A 344 -3.24 21.84 -14.04
CA VAL A 344 -2.27 22.84 -13.57
C VAL A 344 -0.85 22.37 -13.90
N ALA A 345 0.04 23.31 -14.26
CA ALA A 345 1.41 22.99 -14.63
C ALA A 345 2.22 22.45 -13.42
N LEU A 346 2.68 21.19 -13.52
CA LEU A 346 3.41 20.46 -12.49
C LEU A 346 4.68 19.81 -13.07
N PRO A 347 5.63 20.59 -13.63
CA PRO A 347 6.70 20.05 -14.46
C PRO A 347 7.64 19.09 -13.73
N GLU A 348 7.91 19.27 -12.43
CA GLU A 348 8.74 18.34 -11.68
C GLU A 348 7.96 17.08 -11.32
N LEU A 349 6.69 17.20 -10.94
CA LEU A 349 5.83 16.02 -10.69
C LEU A 349 5.63 15.21 -11.98
N GLU A 350 5.44 15.84 -13.15
CA GLU A 350 5.38 15.14 -14.43
C GLU A 350 6.66 14.32 -14.68
N ARG A 351 7.82 14.92 -14.43
CA ARG A 351 9.12 14.24 -14.57
C ARG A 351 9.25 13.07 -13.60
N VAL A 352 8.86 13.27 -12.34
CA VAL A 352 8.86 12.24 -11.29
C VAL A 352 7.91 11.11 -11.64
N PHE A 353 6.69 11.42 -12.07
CA PHE A 353 5.69 10.40 -12.44
C PHE A 353 6.10 9.62 -13.69
N ARG A 354 6.72 10.27 -14.68
CA ARG A 354 7.28 9.57 -15.84
C ARG A 354 8.37 8.59 -15.41
N HIS A 355 9.28 9.00 -14.52
CA HIS A 355 10.28 8.08 -13.98
C HIS A 355 9.66 6.91 -13.22
N ILE A 356 8.58 7.13 -12.47
CA ILE A 356 7.83 6.07 -11.78
C ILE A 356 7.16 5.15 -12.81
N ALA A 357 6.49 5.70 -13.81
CA ALA A 357 5.84 4.94 -14.86
C ALA A 357 6.84 4.07 -15.64
N ASP A 358 7.95 4.64 -16.08
CA ASP A 358 9.02 3.92 -16.80
C ASP A 358 9.57 2.75 -15.98
N ARG A 359 9.65 2.90 -14.66
CA ARG A 359 10.22 1.88 -13.77
C ARG A 359 9.25 0.79 -13.37
N TRP A 360 7.96 1.10 -13.21
CA TRP A 360 6.97 0.17 -12.62
C TRP A 360 5.70 -0.04 -13.44
N ALA A 361 5.33 0.84 -14.42
CA ALA A 361 4.08 0.68 -15.19
C ALA A 361 4.19 -0.31 -16.35
N GLY A 362 5.40 -0.75 -16.69
CA GLY A 362 5.62 -1.75 -17.74
C GLY A 362 4.70 -2.97 -17.55
N PRO A 363 4.49 -3.79 -18.60
CA PRO A 363 3.71 -5.00 -18.42
C PRO A 363 4.21 -5.65 -17.15
N ALA A 364 3.30 -5.93 -16.22
CA ALA A 364 3.65 -6.79 -15.11
C ALA A 364 4.40 -7.94 -15.79
N SER A 365 5.71 -8.08 -15.48
CA SER A 365 6.37 -9.29 -15.88
C SER A 365 5.54 -10.35 -15.20
N HIS A 366 4.60 -10.92 -15.93
CA HIS A 366 3.98 -12.18 -15.60
C HIS A 366 5.13 -13.19 -15.66
N ALA A 367 6.00 -13.12 -14.64
CA ALA A 367 6.56 -14.34 -14.16
C ALA A 367 5.30 -15.11 -13.76
N GLU A 368 4.93 -16.07 -14.59
CA GLU A 368 3.96 -17.09 -14.23
C GLU A 368 4.15 -17.35 -12.73
N PRO A 369 3.10 -17.38 -11.89
CA PRO A 369 3.27 -17.80 -10.53
C PRO A 369 3.85 -19.20 -10.61
N HIS A 370 5.17 -19.30 -10.60
CA HIS A 370 5.80 -20.58 -10.38
C HIS A 370 5.26 -21.02 -9.03
N SER A 371 4.43 -22.06 -9.04
CA SER A 371 3.88 -22.70 -7.82
C SER A 371 5.00 -23.33 -6.98
N GLY A 372 6.23 -22.83 -7.08
CA GLY A 372 7.44 -23.34 -6.49
C GLY A 372 8.46 -22.25 -6.13
N LEU A 373 9.64 -22.69 -5.73
CA LEU A 373 10.76 -21.84 -5.34
C LEU A 373 11.27 -20.99 -6.52
N VAL A 374 11.45 -19.69 -6.29
CA VAL A 374 12.17 -18.77 -7.18
C VAL A 374 13.50 -18.36 -6.55
N VAL A 375 14.61 -18.59 -7.25
CA VAL A 375 15.94 -18.16 -6.84
C VAL A 375 16.30 -16.86 -7.57
N LEU A 376 16.43 -15.76 -6.79
CA LEU A 376 16.95 -14.48 -7.29
C LEU A 376 18.48 -14.50 -7.19
N VAL A 377 19.15 -14.55 -8.32
CA VAL A 377 20.62 -14.44 -8.40
C VAL A 377 20.97 -13.02 -8.81
N GLN A 378 21.79 -12.32 -8.01
CA GLN A 378 22.12 -10.93 -8.31
C GLN A 378 23.59 -10.59 -8.15
N SER A 379 24.08 -9.63 -8.93
CA SER A 379 25.40 -9.05 -8.76
C SER A 379 25.34 -7.60 -8.27
N PHE A 380 26.30 -7.18 -7.44
CA PHE A 380 26.36 -5.83 -6.90
C PHE A 380 27.80 -5.31 -6.73
N SER A 381 27.89 -4.00 -6.51
CA SER A 381 29.14 -3.31 -6.18
C SER A 381 29.19 -2.99 -4.69
N TYR A 382 30.25 -3.36 -4.00
CA TYR A 382 30.46 -2.94 -2.61
C TYR A 382 30.56 -1.42 -2.43
N ARG A 383 30.87 -0.67 -3.49
CA ARG A 383 30.86 0.80 -3.44
C ARG A 383 29.47 1.39 -3.31
N ASP A 384 28.44 0.65 -3.77
CA ASP A 384 27.05 1.05 -3.71
C ASP A 384 26.31 0.47 -2.49
N GLY A 385 27.00 -0.36 -1.70
CA GLY A 385 26.44 -1.08 -0.57
C GLY A 385 25.78 -2.40 -0.95
N TYR A 386 25.25 -3.10 0.06
CA TYR A 386 24.52 -4.35 -0.16
C TYR A 386 23.21 -4.10 -0.91
N PRO A 387 22.80 -4.99 -1.83
CA PRO A 387 21.52 -4.88 -2.48
C PRO A 387 20.40 -4.98 -1.45
N PRO A 388 19.33 -4.16 -1.57
CA PRO A 388 18.20 -4.25 -0.67
C PRO A 388 17.48 -5.60 -0.86
N ASP A 389 16.97 -6.15 0.23
CA ASP A 389 16.08 -7.31 0.17
C ASP A 389 14.74 -6.89 -0.48
N THR A 390 14.63 -7.16 -1.77
CA THR A 390 13.41 -6.84 -2.53
C THR A 390 12.34 -7.92 -2.39
N GLU A 391 12.71 -9.09 -1.84
CA GLU A 391 11.81 -10.24 -1.69
C GLU A 391 11.18 -10.32 -0.29
N GLY A 392 11.67 -9.54 0.69
CA GLY A 392 11.08 -9.42 2.02
C GLY A 392 11.28 -10.65 2.93
N HIS A 393 12.23 -11.53 2.60
CA HIS A 393 12.51 -12.76 3.36
C HIS A 393 13.69 -12.63 4.31
N GLY A 394 14.17 -11.40 4.57
CA GLY A 394 15.29 -11.15 5.48
C GLY A 394 16.67 -11.28 4.83
N GLY A 395 16.75 -11.39 3.51
CA GLY A 395 18.01 -11.52 2.75
C GLY A 395 18.25 -12.94 2.25
N GLY A 396 19.52 -13.29 2.05
CA GLY A 396 19.96 -14.56 1.51
C GLY A 396 21.48 -14.67 1.57
N PHE A 397 22.06 -15.41 0.66
CA PHE A 397 23.52 -15.52 0.56
C PHE A 397 24.13 -14.27 -0.03
N VAL A 398 25.25 -13.85 0.54
CA VAL A 398 26.11 -12.81 -0.01
C VAL A 398 27.52 -13.36 -0.11
N PHE A 399 28.00 -13.57 -1.33
CA PHE A 399 29.32 -14.06 -1.61
C PHE A 399 30.23 -12.95 -2.06
N ASP A 400 31.41 -12.85 -1.44
CA ASP A 400 32.42 -11.84 -1.74
C ASP A 400 33.39 -12.31 -2.82
N CYS A 401 33.26 -11.79 -4.02
CA CYS A 401 34.15 -12.10 -5.14
C CYS A 401 35.40 -11.25 -5.20
N ARG A 402 35.73 -10.43 -4.18
CA ARG A 402 36.92 -9.55 -4.22
C ARG A 402 38.23 -10.31 -4.14
N ALA A 403 38.23 -11.49 -3.54
CA ALA A 403 39.40 -12.37 -3.49
C ALA A 403 39.78 -12.98 -4.84
N LEU A 404 38.81 -13.09 -5.76
CA LEU A 404 39.06 -13.68 -7.09
C LEU A 404 39.90 -12.79 -8.00
N PRO A 405 40.62 -13.34 -9.01
CA PRO A 405 41.38 -12.59 -9.99
C PRO A 405 40.60 -11.43 -10.59
N ASN A 406 41.26 -10.30 -10.80
CA ASN A 406 40.60 -9.07 -11.20
C ASN A 406 40.78 -8.74 -12.68
N PRO A 407 39.77 -9.00 -13.55
CA PRO A 407 39.89 -8.72 -14.99
C PRO A 407 40.17 -7.24 -15.31
N HIS A 408 39.82 -6.32 -14.43
CA HIS A 408 40.08 -4.88 -14.61
C HIS A 408 41.58 -4.54 -14.70
N LYS A 409 42.46 -5.41 -14.23
CA LYS A 409 43.92 -5.22 -14.33
C LYS A 409 44.41 -5.49 -15.75
N GLU A 410 43.67 -6.26 -16.54
CA GLU A 410 43.99 -6.56 -17.92
C GLU A 410 43.43 -5.47 -18.83
N PRO A 411 44.22 -4.75 -19.61
CA PRO A 411 43.79 -3.64 -20.44
C PRO A 411 42.63 -4.01 -21.40
N GLU A 412 42.70 -5.21 -21.96
CA GLU A 412 41.75 -5.74 -22.96
C GLU A 412 40.37 -6.12 -22.35
N LEU A 413 40.35 -6.39 -21.04
CA LEU A 413 39.14 -6.83 -20.33
C LEU A 413 38.48 -5.70 -19.52
N ARG A 414 39.18 -4.58 -19.35
CA ARG A 414 38.81 -3.50 -18.41
C ARG A 414 37.40 -2.94 -18.68
N ASP A 415 37.07 -2.75 -19.93
CA ASP A 415 35.80 -2.11 -20.35
C ASP A 415 34.68 -3.10 -20.66
N LEU A 416 34.98 -4.38 -20.61
CA LEU A 416 33.99 -5.46 -20.79
C LEU A 416 33.17 -5.70 -19.50
N THR A 417 32.16 -6.53 -19.58
CA THR A 417 31.38 -6.99 -18.42
C THR A 417 31.67 -8.47 -18.12
N GLY A 418 31.22 -8.96 -16.97
CA GLY A 418 31.37 -10.37 -16.60
C GLY A 418 30.63 -11.36 -17.50
N GLU A 419 29.70 -10.90 -18.35
CA GLU A 419 29.02 -11.72 -19.35
C GLU A 419 29.79 -11.86 -20.67
N ALA A 420 30.82 -11.02 -20.87
CA ALA A 420 31.64 -11.10 -22.08
C ALA A 420 32.49 -12.37 -22.07
N ALA A 421 32.51 -13.10 -23.18
CA ALA A 421 33.22 -14.38 -23.31
C ALA A 421 34.72 -14.28 -22.90
N ALA A 422 35.39 -13.19 -23.28
CA ALA A 422 36.81 -12.98 -22.91
C ALA A 422 37.02 -12.85 -21.40
N VAL A 423 36.08 -12.22 -20.67
CA VAL A 423 36.13 -12.12 -19.21
C VAL A 423 35.81 -13.46 -18.56
N ALA A 424 34.82 -14.16 -19.09
CA ALA A 424 34.43 -15.49 -18.63
C ALA A 424 35.60 -16.46 -18.79
N ASP A 425 36.26 -16.53 -19.96
CA ASP A 425 37.42 -17.37 -20.23
C ASP A 425 38.62 -17.06 -19.32
N TYR A 426 38.82 -15.78 -19.02
CA TYR A 426 39.88 -15.36 -18.07
C TYR A 426 39.62 -15.88 -16.68
N LEU A 427 38.38 -15.76 -16.19
CA LEU A 427 38.00 -16.20 -14.85
C LEU A 427 37.91 -17.72 -14.74
N GLU A 428 37.36 -18.41 -15.75
CA GLU A 428 37.23 -19.87 -15.74
C GLU A 428 38.57 -20.63 -15.68
N ARG A 429 39.66 -20.03 -16.16
CA ARG A 429 41.00 -20.64 -16.12
C ARG A 429 41.65 -20.60 -14.74
N SER A 430 41.12 -19.80 -13.80
CA SER A 430 41.71 -19.66 -12.48
C SER A 430 41.27 -20.80 -11.54
N ALA A 431 42.25 -21.43 -10.89
CA ALA A 431 41.95 -22.46 -9.89
C ALA A 431 41.18 -21.90 -8.69
N GLU A 432 41.45 -20.66 -8.28
CA GLU A 432 40.75 -19.98 -7.18
C GLU A 432 39.25 -19.76 -7.51
N VAL A 433 38.96 -19.47 -8.78
CA VAL A 433 37.56 -19.32 -9.24
C VAL A 433 36.83 -20.68 -9.25
N GLN A 434 37.51 -21.75 -9.62
CA GLN A 434 36.93 -23.11 -9.62
C GLN A 434 36.68 -23.62 -8.19
N GLU A 435 37.60 -23.37 -7.27
CA GLU A 435 37.45 -23.69 -5.85
C GLU A 435 36.27 -22.92 -5.27
N PHE A 436 36.25 -21.61 -5.43
CA PHE A 436 35.12 -20.74 -4.98
C PHE A 436 33.76 -21.17 -5.58
N TRP A 437 33.75 -21.56 -6.85
CA TRP A 437 32.55 -22.07 -7.51
C TRP A 437 32.07 -23.37 -6.87
N GLY A 438 32.95 -24.30 -6.58
CA GLY A 438 32.60 -25.58 -5.92
C GLY A 438 31.93 -25.36 -4.57
N ASP A 439 32.51 -24.47 -3.75
CA ASP A 439 31.95 -24.14 -2.44
C ASP A 439 30.58 -23.46 -2.54
N VAL A 440 30.47 -22.45 -3.39
CA VAL A 440 29.22 -21.70 -3.57
C VAL A 440 28.11 -22.58 -4.12
N SER A 441 28.39 -23.36 -5.16
CA SER A 441 27.37 -24.24 -5.76
C SER A 441 26.89 -25.31 -4.80
N GLY A 442 27.79 -25.90 -4.01
CA GLY A 442 27.43 -26.89 -2.98
C GLY A 442 26.53 -26.32 -1.88
N ILE A 443 26.85 -25.10 -1.39
CA ILE A 443 26.02 -24.44 -0.39
C ILE A 443 24.63 -24.12 -0.95
N VAL A 444 24.57 -23.57 -2.16
CA VAL A 444 23.29 -23.16 -2.79
C VAL A 444 22.44 -24.38 -3.10
N ASP A 445 23.00 -25.46 -3.65
CA ASP A 445 22.30 -26.72 -3.92
C ASP A 445 21.61 -27.27 -2.68
N ALA A 446 22.35 -27.39 -1.57
CA ALA A 446 21.80 -27.89 -0.31
C ALA A 446 20.61 -27.05 0.21
N HIS A 447 20.60 -25.73 -0.10
CA HIS A 447 19.50 -24.87 0.29
C HIS A 447 18.32 -24.92 -0.67
N VAL A 448 18.57 -24.96 -1.99
CA VAL A 448 17.52 -25.12 -3.01
C VAL A 448 16.73 -26.41 -2.72
N GLU A 449 17.40 -27.54 -2.52
CA GLU A 449 16.75 -28.81 -2.22
C GLU A 449 15.89 -28.74 -0.94
N ARG A 450 16.41 -28.15 0.13
CA ARG A 450 15.67 -28.00 1.39
C ARG A 450 14.51 -27.02 1.28
N PHE A 451 14.67 -25.93 0.52
CA PHE A 451 13.63 -24.92 0.33
C PHE A 451 12.48 -25.48 -0.52
N VAL A 452 12.80 -26.23 -1.58
CA VAL A 452 11.79 -26.96 -2.38
C VAL A 452 11.03 -27.95 -1.47
N ALA A 453 11.75 -28.77 -0.70
CA ALA A 453 11.13 -29.77 0.19
C ALA A 453 10.24 -29.16 1.28
N ARG A 454 10.51 -27.92 1.69
CA ARG A 454 9.73 -27.18 2.72
C ARG A 454 8.69 -26.22 2.13
N GLY A 455 8.56 -26.15 0.82
CA GLY A 455 7.58 -25.26 0.16
C GLY A 455 7.91 -23.77 0.29
N PHE A 456 9.19 -23.38 0.46
CA PHE A 456 9.57 -21.97 0.41
C PHE A 456 9.44 -21.41 -1.00
N SER A 457 9.01 -20.15 -1.09
CA SER A 457 8.74 -19.50 -2.38
C SER A 457 9.92 -18.69 -2.93
N SER A 458 10.92 -18.34 -2.10
CA SER A 458 12.01 -17.46 -2.53
C SER A 458 13.35 -17.80 -1.84
N LEU A 459 14.46 -17.65 -2.61
CA LEU A 459 15.84 -17.69 -2.14
C LEU A 459 16.62 -16.61 -2.87
N THR A 460 17.39 -15.77 -2.17
CA THR A 460 18.26 -14.77 -2.79
C THR A 460 19.71 -15.16 -2.68
N VAL A 461 20.47 -15.06 -3.79
CA VAL A 461 21.92 -15.29 -3.83
C VAL A 461 22.60 -14.10 -4.49
N SER A 462 23.43 -13.39 -3.73
CA SER A 462 24.07 -12.14 -4.14
C SER A 462 25.57 -12.32 -4.27
N PHE A 463 26.15 -11.85 -5.36
CA PHE A 463 27.61 -11.82 -5.57
C PHE A 463 28.10 -10.37 -5.57
N GLY A 464 29.09 -10.06 -4.73
CA GLY A 464 29.65 -8.72 -4.61
C GLY A 464 31.09 -8.65 -5.11
N CYS A 465 31.43 -7.61 -5.89
CA CYS A 465 32.83 -7.24 -6.14
C CYS A 465 32.98 -5.73 -6.02
N THR A 466 34.24 -5.21 -6.10
CA THR A 466 34.53 -3.79 -5.84
C THR A 466 33.71 -2.85 -6.73
N GLY A 467 33.61 -3.12 -8.03
CA GLY A 467 32.94 -2.26 -9.02
C GLY A 467 31.63 -2.82 -9.57
N GLY A 468 31.24 -4.05 -9.19
CA GLY A 468 29.98 -4.67 -9.63
C GLY A 468 29.91 -5.05 -11.14
N ARG A 469 31.06 -5.05 -11.86
CA ARG A 469 31.06 -5.14 -13.33
C ARG A 469 31.59 -6.47 -13.89
N HIS A 470 32.58 -7.10 -13.29
CA HIS A 470 33.24 -8.29 -13.83
C HIS A 470 32.94 -9.56 -13.01
N ARG A 471 33.69 -9.75 -11.88
CA ARG A 471 33.66 -10.98 -11.07
C ARG A 471 32.27 -11.34 -10.53
N SER A 472 31.58 -10.36 -9.98
CA SER A 472 30.21 -10.58 -9.43
C SER A 472 29.20 -10.88 -10.52
N VAL A 473 29.32 -10.23 -11.68
CA VAL A 473 28.42 -10.45 -12.82
C VAL A 473 28.66 -11.87 -13.39
N PHE A 474 29.92 -12.25 -13.60
CA PHE A 474 30.28 -13.58 -14.06
C PHE A 474 29.78 -14.69 -13.13
N MET A 475 29.99 -14.57 -11.80
CA MET A 475 29.54 -15.56 -10.84
C MET A 475 28.01 -15.66 -10.77
N ALA A 476 27.33 -14.53 -10.87
CA ALA A 476 25.86 -14.52 -10.90
C ALA A 476 25.31 -15.19 -12.15
N ALA A 477 25.83 -14.88 -13.34
CA ALA A 477 25.45 -15.51 -14.58
C ALA A 477 25.72 -17.02 -14.58
N LYS A 478 26.91 -17.44 -14.08
CA LYS A 478 27.30 -18.85 -13.95
C LYS A 478 26.35 -19.61 -13.03
N LEU A 479 26.01 -19.07 -11.87
CA LEU A 479 25.05 -19.71 -10.94
C LEU A 479 23.65 -19.80 -11.53
N ALA A 480 23.18 -18.77 -12.19
CA ALA A 480 21.86 -18.77 -12.80
C ALA A 480 21.73 -19.85 -13.91
N ALA A 481 22.74 -19.93 -14.78
CA ALA A 481 22.78 -20.98 -15.82
C ALA A 481 22.81 -22.38 -15.20
N TYR A 482 23.62 -22.57 -14.16
CA TYR A 482 23.71 -23.83 -13.45
C TYR A 482 22.39 -24.26 -12.81
N LEU A 483 21.73 -23.37 -12.07
CA LEU A 483 20.45 -23.65 -11.40
C LEU A 483 19.32 -23.93 -12.39
N SER A 484 19.25 -23.19 -13.50
CA SER A 484 18.27 -23.42 -14.54
C SER A 484 18.39 -24.81 -15.20
N MET A 485 19.61 -25.28 -15.34
CA MET A 485 19.87 -26.61 -15.91
C MET A 485 19.62 -27.73 -14.88
N ARG A 486 20.05 -27.54 -13.63
CA ARG A 486 19.98 -28.58 -12.60
C ARG A 486 18.60 -28.72 -11.96
N TYR A 487 17.85 -27.63 -11.86
CA TYR A 487 16.52 -27.57 -11.24
C TYR A 487 15.47 -26.95 -12.17
N PRO A 488 15.03 -27.68 -13.24
CA PRO A 488 14.08 -27.13 -14.23
C PRO A 488 12.73 -26.68 -13.64
N HIS A 489 12.38 -27.18 -12.45
CA HIS A 489 11.14 -26.84 -11.73
C HIS A 489 11.29 -25.63 -10.79
N VAL A 490 12.49 -25.04 -10.69
CA VAL A 490 12.78 -23.87 -9.87
C VAL A 490 12.88 -22.64 -10.78
N GLY A 491 12.15 -21.59 -10.42
CA GLY A 491 12.29 -20.33 -11.13
C GLY A 491 13.64 -19.67 -10.83
N VAL A 492 14.37 -19.24 -11.87
CA VAL A 492 15.64 -18.52 -11.71
C VAL A 492 15.52 -17.13 -12.32
N ARG A 493 15.80 -16.09 -11.53
CA ARG A 493 15.83 -14.70 -11.98
C ARG A 493 17.22 -14.12 -11.80
N VAL A 494 17.70 -13.38 -12.79
CA VAL A 494 19.02 -12.70 -12.72
C VAL A 494 18.82 -11.20 -12.66
N ARG A 495 19.61 -10.52 -11.82
CA ARG A 495 19.63 -9.07 -11.71
C ARG A 495 21.07 -8.55 -11.53
N HIS A 496 21.49 -7.63 -12.40
CA HIS A 496 22.77 -6.95 -12.30
C HIS A 496 22.61 -5.50 -11.88
N GLY A 497 23.34 -5.04 -10.87
CA GLY A 497 23.17 -3.70 -10.28
C GLY A 497 23.78 -2.54 -11.08
N ARG A 498 24.78 -2.80 -11.94
CA ARG A 498 25.55 -1.77 -12.70
C ARG A 498 25.99 -2.23 -14.09
N VAL A 499 25.20 -2.99 -14.77
CA VAL A 499 25.53 -3.41 -16.16
C VAL A 499 24.54 -2.80 -17.13
#